data_f8f15b5eee7e3880799b532c691ba9ed
#
_entry.id   f8f15b5eee7e3880799b532c691ba9ed
#
_cell.length_a   1.000
_cell.length_b   1.000
_cell.length_c   1.000
_cell.angle_alpha   90.00
_cell.angle_beta   90.00
_cell.angle_gamma   90.00
#
_symmetry.space_group_name_H-M   'P 1'
#
loop_
_entity.id
_entity.type
_entity.pdbx_description
1 polymer ?
#
loop_
_entity_poly.entity_id
_entity_poly.type
_entity_poly.pdbx_seq_one_letter_code
_entity_poly.pdbx_strand_id
1 'polypeptide(L)'
;MPLWRRRDRRFRPFDKRDLPPAVRATVAGALEEGQLLADYAVRLQLKNRIEIATLGDDQVFSPALFTDAATQELSNLADEQDAVAERLEAEAASLSGARSPKHVHDYHAGDRRNLRHRARVARALADDLRAKSVDEEALLALVERSRQDAWRDVANAIEAVIDIGVAPPKRPSAKRTRRIADFADELAGMAALHELEAPFDEPVDDDAP
;
A
#
# COMPACT_ATOMS: atom_id res chain seq x y z
N MET A 1 47.17 -18.90 -24.59
CA MET A 1 46.16 -18.15 -25.34
C MET A 1 45.01 -17.79 -24.39
N PRO A 2 44.86 -16.52 -24.03
CA PRO A 2 43.82 -16.14 -23.06
C PRO A 2 42.47 -15.97 -23.75
N LEU A 3 41.48 -16.76 -23.33
CA LEU A 3 40.10 -16.84 -23.83
C LEU A 3 39.16 -15.70 -23.32
N TRP A 4 39.71 -14.57 -22.89
CA TRP A 4 38.94 -13.51 -22.19
C TRP A 4 38.61 -12.29 -23.04
N ARG A 5 38.32 -12.43 -24.35
CA ARG A 5 37.87 -11.33 -25.19
C ARG A 5 36.65 -11.67 -26.04
N ARG A 6 35.60 -12.23 -25.44
CA ARG A 6 34.24 -11.99 -25.96
C ARG A 6 33.59 -10.92 -25.11
N ARG A 7 33.85 -9.66 -25.42
CA ARG A 7 33.00 -8.53 -25.00
C ARG A 7 31.59 -8.83 -25.52
N ASP A 8 30.70 -9.15 -24.60
CA ASP A 8 29.28 -9.32 -24.88
C ASP A 8 28.74 -7.98 -25.41
N ARG A 9 28.55 -7.89 -26.73
CA ARG A 9 28.05 -6.67 -27.42
C ARG A 9 26.61 -6.33 -27.06
N ARG A 10 25.99 -7.04 -26.10
CA ARG A 10 24.62 -6.83 -25.69
C ARG A 10 24.45 -5.79 -24.59
N PHE A 11 25.50 -5.39 -23.91
CA PHE A 11 25.45 -4.29 -22.96
C PHE A 11 25.89 -3.00 -23.65
N ARG A 12 24.95 -2.29 -24.26
CA ARG A 12 25.18 -0.88 -24.56
C ARG A 12 25.26 -0.15 -23.24
N PRO A 13 26.35 0.60 -22.95
CA PRO A 13 26.35 1.45 -21.77
C PRO A 13 25.16 2.38 -21.90
N PHE A 14 24.37 2.46 -20.81
CA PHE A 14 23.19 3.31 -20.72
C PHE A 14 23.60 4.75 -21.03
N ASP A 15 23.11 5.32 -22.13
CA ASP A 15 23.39 6.70 -22.46
C ASP A 15 22.51 7.58 -21.57
N LYS A 16 23.15 8.40 -20.72
CA LYS A 16 22.43 9.34 -19.83
C LYS A 16 21.56 10.35 -20.59
N ARG A 17 21.78 10.49 -21.91
CA ARG A 17 20.98 11.35 -22.79
C ARG A 17 19.61 10.76 -23.13
N ASP A 18 19.45 9.43 -22.98
CA ASP A 18 18.18 8.74 -23.22
C ASP A 18 17.26 8.75 -21.99
N LEU A 19 17.74 9.29 -20.86
CA LEU A 19 16.90 9.48 -19.68
C LEU A 19 15.99 10.69 -19.88
N PRO A 20 14.69 10.54 -19.62
CA PRO A 20 13.83 11.72 -19.51
C PRO A 20 14.40 12.64 -18.42
N PRO A 21 14.29 13.96 -18.59
CA PRO A 21 14.78 14.91 -17.61
C PRO A 21 14.18 14.55 -16.24
N ALA A 22 15.04 14.45 -15.21
CA ALA A 22 14.59 14.13 -13.86
C ALA A 22 13.56 15.17 -13.44
N VAL A 23 12.30 14.76 -13.35
CA VAL A 23 11.23 15.58 -12.80
C VAL A 23 11.53 15.70 -11.30
N ARG A 24 11.76 16.92 -10.83
CA ARG A 24 11.93 17.15 -9.39
C ARG A 24 10.61 16.83 -8.72
N ALA A 25 10.63 15.82 -7.85
CA ALA A 25 9.47 15.53 -7.02
C ALA A 25 9.11 16.79 -6.20
N THR A 26 7.89 17.25 -6.32
CA THR A 26 7.34 18.30 -5.46
C THR A 26 7.02 17.69 -4.09
N VAL A 27 6.92 18.54 -3.05
CA VAL A 27 6.47 18.05 -1.73
C VAL A 27 5.08 17.42 -1.85
N ALA A 28 4.18 18.06 -2.59
CA ALA A 28 2.81 17.55 -2.81
C ALA A 28 2.80 16.19 -3.49
N GLY A 29 3.53 16.01 -4.59
CA GLY A 29 3.57 14.72 -5.29
C GLY A 29 4.23 13.61 -4.46
N ALA A 30 5.29 13.94 -3.68
CA ALA A 30 5.90 12.97 -2.79
C ALA A 30 5.00 12.63 -1.59
N LEU A 31 4.19 13.56 -1.11
CA LEU A 31 3.19 13.33 -0.07
C LEU A 31 2.07 12.42 -0.59
N GLU A 32 1.55 12.69 -1.78
CA GLU A 32 0.51 11.86 -2.40
C GLU A 32 0.97 10.41 -2.59
N GLU A 33 2.20 10.21 -3.07
CA GLU A 33 2.81 8.87 -3.17
C GLU A 33 2.96 8.22 -1.78
N GLY A 34 3.42 8.99 -0.77
CA GLY A 34 3.54 8.51 0.61
C GLY A 34 2.19 8.10 1.21
N GLN A 35 1.12 8.87 0.96
CA GLN A 35 -0.23 8.56 1.40
C GLN A 35 -0.76 7.26 0.78
N LEU A 36 -0.54 7.05 -0.52
CA LEU A 36 -0.92 5.81 -1.20
C LEU A 36 -0.20 4.59 -0.62
N LEU A 37 1.09 4.70 -0.36
CA LEU A 37 1.88 3.62 0.22
C LEU A 37 1.46 3.31 1.66
N ALA A 38 1.20 4.34 2.46
CA ALA A 38 0.71 4.18 3.83
C ALA A 38 -0.68 3.54 3.88
N ASP A 39 -1.62 4.00 3.04
CA ASP A 39 -2.96 3.41 2.92
C ASP A 39 -2.87 1.92 2.54
N TYR A 40 -2.02 1.59 1.58
CA TYR A 40 -1.79 0.20 1.18
C TYR A 40 -1.20 -0.64 2.32
N ALA A 41 -0.22 -0.11 3.05
CA ALA A 41 0.42 -0.82 4.15
C ALA A 41 -0.58 -1.13 5.28
N VAL A 42 -1.39 -0.13 5.69
CA VAL A 42 -2.42 -0.32 6.73
C VAL A 42 -3.48 -1.30 6.27
N ARG A 43 -3.95 -1.18 5.03
CA ARG A 43 -4.93 -2.12 4.45
C ARG A 43 -4.40 -3.56 4.45
N LEU A 44 -3.14 -3.77 4.08
CA LEU A 44 -2.52 -5.10 4.10
C LEU A 44 -2.47 -5.69 5.51
N GLN A 45 -2.11 -4.88 6.51
CA GLN A 45 -2.08 -5.31 7.91
C GLN A 45 -3.49 -5.65 8.42
N LEU A 46 -4.47 -4.78 8.17
CA LEU A 46 -5.86 -5.02 8.56
C LEU A 46 -6.45 -6.23 7.85
N LYS A 47 -6.20 -6.38 6.55
CA LYS A 47 -6.61 -7.55 5.78
C LYS A 47 -6.13 -8.85 6.44
N ASN A 48 -4.85 -8.94 6.75
CA ASN A 48 -4.28 -10.12 7.39
C ASN A 48 -4.87 -10.38 8.78
N ARG A 49 -5.13 -9.32 9.57
CA ARG A 49 -5.80 -9.46 10.88
C ARG A 49 -7.24 -9.94 10.74
N ILE A 50 -7.98 -9.43 9.76
CA ILE A 50 -9.35 -9.88 9.46
C ILE A 50 -9.35 -11.36 9.07
N GLU A 51 -8.46 -11.78 8.18
CA GLU A 51 -8.34 -13.18 7.77
C GLU A 51 -8.04 -14.09 8.96
N ILE A 52 -7.09 -13.72 9.81
CA ILE A 52 -6.73 -14.51 11.00
C ILE A 52 -7.92 -14.59 11.96
N ALA A 53 -8.54 -13.45 12.28
CA ALA A 53 -9.64 -13.41 13.22
C ALA A 53 -10.86 -14.19 12.73
N THR A 54 -11.22 -14.05 11.46
CA THR A 54 -12.43 -14.67 10.91
C THR A 54 -12.23 -16.13 10.52
N LEU A 55 -11.09 -16.49 9.92
CA LEU A 55 -10.82 -17.83 9.43
C LEU A 55 -10.03 -18.70 10.43
N GLY A 56 -9.14 -18.08 11.23
CA GLY A 56 -8.32 -18.75 12.24
C GLY A 56 -9.03 -18.93 13.55
N ASP A 57 -9.52 -17.82 14.11
CA ASP A 57 -10.02 -17.76 15.48
C ASP A 57 -11.55 -17.86 15.62
N ASP A 58 -12.28 -18.00 14.52
CA ASP A 58 -13.75 -18.15 14.51
C ASP A 58 -14.50 -16.92 15.00
N GLN A 59 -13.89 -15.74 14.95
CA GLN A 59 -14.51 -14.51 15.38
C GLN A 59 -15.48 -14.00 14.31
N VAL A 60 -16.64 -13.53 14.76
CA VAL A 60 -17.56 -12.79 13.89
C VAL A 60 -16.93 -11.43 13.60
N PHE A 61 -16.89 -11.05 12.33
CA PHE A 61 -16.39 -9.74 11.93
C PHE A 61 -17.20 -8.64 12.63
N SER A 62 -16.49 -7.71 13.29
CA SER A 62 -17.06 -6.50 13.86
C SER A 62 -16.19 -5.31 13.45
N PRO A 63 -16.74 -4.31 12.74
CA PRO A 63 -15.95 -3.13 12.33
C PRO A 63 -15.22 -2.48 13.50
N ALA A 64 -15.85 -2.37 14.68
CA ALA A 64 -15.29 -1.73 15.86
C ALA A 64 -13.95 -2.35 16.31
N LEU A 65 -13.81 -3.69 16.24
CA LEU A 65 -12.57 -4.38 16.59
C LEU A 65 -11.39 -3.96 15.70
N PHE A 66 -11.66 -3.70 14.43
CA PHE A 66 -10.64 -3.36 13.46
C PHE A 66 -10.39 -1.87 13.33
N THR A 67 -11.33 -1.03 13.78
CA THR A 67 -11.16 0.44 13.87
C THR A 67 -10.03 0.80 14.84
N ASP A 68 -10.00 0.18 16.03
CA ASP A 68 -8.91 0.38 17.00
C ASP A 68 -7.56 -0.06 16.41
N ALA A 69 -7.54 -1.18 15.70
CA ALA A 69 -6.34 -1.66 15.03
C ALA A 69 -5.89 -0.69 13.92
N ALA A 70 -6.82 -0.14 13.14
CA ALA A 70 -6.52 0.85 12.12
C ALA A 70 -5.93 2.13 12.72
N THR A 71 -6.53 2.63 13.80
CA THR A 71 -6.04 3.79 14.56
C THR A 71 -4.60 3.56 15.03
N GLN A 72 -4.34 2.39 15.61
CA GLN A 72 -3.00 2.05 16.12
C GLN A 72 -1.97 1.99 14.98
N GLU A 73 -2.29 1.34 13.86
CA GLU A 73 -1.35 1.23 12.72
C GLU A 73 -1.07 2.60 12.08
N LEU A 74 -2.09 3.45 11.91
CA LEU A 74 -1.90 4.82 11.41
C LEU A 74 -1.03 5.65 12.35
N SER A 75 -1.24 5.51 13.67
CA SER A 75 -0.45 6.21 14.68
C SER A 75 1.01 5.72 14.68
N ASN A 76 1.23 4.41 14.60
CA ASN A 76 2.57 3.82 14.53
C ASN A 76 3.33 4.33 13.29
N LEU A 77 2.67 4.33 12.12
CA LEU A 77 3.27 4.87 10.89
C LEU A 77 3.58 6.36 10.99
N ALA A 78 2.72 7.14 11.65
CA ALA A 78 2.96 8.56 11.87
C ALA A 78 4.21 8.78 12.73
N ASP A 79 4.38 8.01 13.79
CA ASP A 79 5.55 8.09 14.68
C ASP A 79 6.83 7.64 13.95
N GLU A 80 6.75 6.63 13.10
CA GLU A 80 7.87 6.22 12.23
C GLU A 80 8.28 7.35 11.28
N GLN A 81 7.31 8.04 10.67
CA GLN A 81 7.59 9.16 9.77
C GLN A 81 8.22 10.35 10.50
N ASP A 82 7.81 10.65 11.73
CA ASP A 82 8.45 11.67 12.55
C ASP A 82 9.90 11.27 12.90
N ALA A 83 10.14 10.04 13.27
CA ALA A 83 11.49 9.55 13.52
C ALA A 83 12.39 9.63 12.27
N VAL A 84 11.81 9.37 11.08
CA VAL A 84 12.50 9.57 9.80
C VAL A 84 12.83 11.05 9.59
N ALA A 85 11.89 11.96 9.84
CA ALA A 85 12.09 13.40 9.69
C ALA A 85 13.20 13.90 10.60
N GLU A 86 13.19 13.54 11.87
CA GLU A 86 14.22 13.92 12.85
C GLU A 86 15.61 13.43 12.43
N ARG A 87 15.73 12.18 11.99
CA ARG A 87 16.99 11.63 11.49
C ARG A 87 17.51 12.41 10.27
N LEU A 88 16.64 12.73 9.31
CA LEU A 88 17.01 13.47 8.11
C LEU A 88 17.42 14.92 8.45
N GLU A 89 16.79 15.56 9.42
CA GLU A 89 17.14 16.88 9.91
C GLU A 89 18.51 16.88 10.63
N ALA A 90 18.75 15.88 11.48
CA ALA A 90 20.03 15.71 12.14
C ALA A 90 21.17 15.48 11.13
N GLU A 91 20.94 14.64 10.12
CA GLU A 91 21.88 14.45 9.01
C GLU A 91 22.12 15.73 8.23
N ALA A 92 21.08 16.47 7.90
CA ALA A 92 21.20 17.76 7.22
C ALA A 92 21.96 18.82 8.05
N ALA A 93 21.83 18.77 9.38
CA ALA A 93 22.57 19.64 10.30
C ALA A 93 24.06 19.27 10.34
N SER A 94 24.40 17.98 10.35
CA SER A 94 25.77 17.51 10.34
C SER A 94 26.57 17.97 9.11
N LEU A 95 25.89 18.06 7.97
CA LEU A 95 26.49 18.55 6.72
C LEU A 95 26.72 20.06 6.70
N SER A 96 26.20 20.82 7.66
CA SER A 96 26.29 22.29 7.65
C SER A 96 27.69 22.85 7.97
N GLY A 97 28.56 22.05 8.61
CA GLY A 97 29.93 22.42 8.98
C GLY A 97 31.03 22.00 7.98
N ALA A 98 30.70 21.10 7.06
CA ALA A 98 31.70 20.53 6.14
C ALA A 98 31.82 21.35 4.87
N ARG A 99 32.69 22.39 4.87
CA ARG A 99 33.15 23.02 3.61
C ARG A 99 34.14 22.09 2.95
N SER A 100 33.85 21.62 1.73
CA SER A 100 34.86 20.99 0.88
C SER A 100 35.67 22.08 0.19
N PRO A 101 36.95 22.31 0.54
CA PRO A 101 37.73 23.42 -0.03
C PRO A 101 38.22 23.18 -1.45
N LYS A 102 37.90 22.05 -2.06
CA LYS A 102 38.51 21.59 -3.31
C LYS A 102 37.59 21.50 -4.52
N HIS A 103 36.30 21.76 -4.41
CA HIS A 103 35.37 21.63 -5.54
C HIS A 103 34.53 22.87 -5.73
N VAL A 104 34.42 23.34 -6.99
CA VAL A 104 33.59 24.47 -7.44
C VAL A 104 32.08 24.22 -7.20
N HIS A 105 31.68 22.97 -7.03
CA HIS A 105 30.30 22.60 -6.73
C HIS A 105 30.16 22.12 -5.27
N ASP A 106 29.33 22.81 -4.52
CA ASP A 106 28.98 22.43 -3.15
C ASP A 106 27.94 21.29 -3.19
N TYR A 107 28.41 20.06 -3.30
CA TYR A 107 27.56 18.84 -3.24
C TYR A 107 26.81 18.77 -1.90
N HIS A 108 27.43 19.21 -0.80
CA HIS A 108 26.81 19.22 0.52
C HIS A 108 25.62 20.15 0.62
N ALA A 109 25.62 21.28 -0.09
CA ALA A 109 24.46 22.17 -0.12
C ALA A 109 23.28 21.51 -0.86
N GLY A 110 23.55 20.79 -1.93
CA GLY A 110 22.56 20.00 -2.69
C GLY A 110 21.97 18.88 -1.82
N ASP A 111 22.82 18.10 -1.16
CA ASP A 111 22.43 17.00 -0.30
C ASP A 111 21.63 17.50 0.91
N ARG A 112 22.08 18.55 1.58
CA ARG A 112 21.36 19.18 2.70
C ARG A 112 19.97 19.68 2.29
N ARG A 113 19.82 20.25 1.09
CA ARG A 113 18.52 20.69 0.57
C ARG A 113 17.60 19.49 0.34
N ASN A 114 18.12 18.41 -0.20
CA ASN A 114 17.38 17.19 -0.44
C ASN A 114 16.93 16.53 0.87
N LEU A 115 17.81 16.42 1.87
CA LEU A 115 17.47 15.87 3.19
C LEU A 115 16.37 16.70 3.86
N ARG A 116 16.48 18.03 3.84
CA ARG A 116 15.42 18.91 4.37
C ARG A 116 14.10 18.82 3.61
N HIS A 117 14.16 18.57 2.30
CA HIS A 117 12.95 18.33 1.50
C HIS A 117 12.27 17.04 1.93
N ARG A 118 13.02 15.95 2.06
CA ARG A 118 12.51 14.66 2.51
C ARG A 118 11.98 14.72 3.94
N ALA A 119 12.65 15.43 4.85
CA ALA A 119 12.17 15.65 6.20
C ALA A 119 10.80 16.35 6.23
N ARG A 120 10.62 17.37 5.39
CA ARG A 120 9.31 18.06 5.29
C ARG A 120 8.21 17.15 4.76
N VAL A 121 8.52 16.28 3.79
CA VAL A 121 7.55 15.29 3.29
C VAL A 121 7.18 14.30 4.40
N ALA A 122 8.16 13.78 5.14
CA ALA A 122 7.91 12.85 6.23
C ALA A 122 7.05 13.47 7.33
N ARG A 123 7.30 14.73 7.74
CA ARG A 123 6.45 15.43 8.72
C ARG A 123 5.02 15.64 8.20
N ALA A 124 4.87 16.10 6.97
CA ALA A 124 3.54 16.30 6.37
C ALA A 124 2.77 14.97 6.28
N LEU A 125 3.45 13.87 5.99
CA LEU A 125 2.83 12.54 5.99
C LEU A 125 2.44 12.10 7.40
N ALA A 126 3.29 12.34 8.41
CA ALA A 126 2.96 12.05 9.81
C ALA A 126 1.71 12.82 10.27
N ASP A 127 1.62 14.10 9.94
CA ASP A 127 0.46 14.93 10.27
C ASP A 127 -0.82 14.42 9.60
N ASP A 128 -0.75 14.03 8.33
CA ASP A 128 -1.89 13.46 7.59
C ASP A 128 -2.34 12.12 8.17
N LEU A 129 -1.41 11.23 8.51
CA LEU A 129 -1.71 9.94 9.13
C LEU A 129 -2.38 10.11 10.50
N ARG A 130 -1.94 11.08 11.31
CA ARG A 130 -2.60 11.42 12.59
C ARG A 130 -4.00 11.97 12.37
N ALA A 131 -4.18 12.84 11.39
CA ALA A 131 -5.52 13.33 11.07
C ALA A 131 -6.47 12.19 10.69
N LYS A 132 -6.02 11.24 9.87
CA LYS A 132 -6.79 10.04 9.50
C LYS A 132 -7.05 9.10 10.68
N SER A 133 -6.13 8.99 11.63
CA SER A 133 -6.28 8.10 12.79
C SER A 133 -7.38 8.51 13.76
N VAL A 134 -7.87 9.74 13.68
CA VAL A 134 -8.98 10.26 14.49
C VAL A 134 -10.26 10.52 13.69
N ASP A 135 -10.23 10.29 12.39
CA ASP A 135 -11.38 10.43 11.49
C ASP A 135 -12.14 9.12 11.42
N GLU A 136 -13.28 9.05 12.09
CA GLU A 136 -14.10 7.83 12.19
C GLU A 136 -14.58 7.34 10.82
N GLU A 137 -14.97 8.24 9.91
CA GLU A 137 -15.44 7.87 8.57
C GLU A 137 -14.30 7.28 7.74
N ALA A 138 -13.13 7.91 7.77
CA ALA A 138 -11.94 7.40 7.10
C ALA A 138 -11.50 6.04 7.64
N LEU A 139 -11.56 5.83 8.96
CA LEU A 139 -11.24 4.56 9.61
C LEU A 139 -12.21 3.45 9.20
N LEU A 140 -13.52 3.72 9.24
CA LEU A 140 -14.53 2.74 8.81
C LEU A 140 -14.37 2.38 7.32
N ALA A 141 -14.13 3.36 6.46
CA ALA A 141 -13.88 3.12 5.05
C ALA A 141 -12.60 2.29 4.82
N LEU A 142 -11.56 2.51 5.62
CA LEU A 142 -10.31 1.75 5.56
C LEU A 142 -10.52 0.29 5.98
N VAL A 143 -11.24 0.06 7.08
CA VAL A 143 -11.59 -1.27 7.56
C VAL A 143 -12.43 -2.02 6.54
N GLU A 144 -13.44 -1.38 5.96
CA GLU A 144 -14.31 -2.00 4.95
C GLU A 144 -13.54 -2.38 3.69
N ARG A 145 -12.69 -1.51 3.17
CA ARG A 145 -11.81 -1.85 2.04
C ARG A 145 -10.86 -3.00 2.36
N SER A 146 -10.34 -3.05 3.58
CA SER A 146 -9.47 -4.15 4.04
C SER A 146 -10.24 -5.47 4.14
N ARG A 147 -11.51 -5.43 4.57
CA ARG A 147 -12.41 -6.58 4.57
C ARG A 147 -12.64 -7.11 3.16
N GLN A 148 -12.94 -6.23 2.22
CA GLN A 148 -13.15 -6.61 0.81
C GLN A 148 -11.89 -7.23 0.20
N ASP A 149 -10.70 -6.70 0.52
CA ASP A 149 -9.44 -7.29 0.07
C ASP A 149 -9.20 -8.67 0.69
N ALA A 150 -9.50 -8.85 1.98
CA ALA A 150 -9.43 -10.16 2.65
C ALA A 150 -10.32 -11.19 1.96
N TRP A 151 -11.56 -10.83 1.68
CA TRP A 151 -12.49 -11.71 1.00
C TRP A 151 -12.08 -12.04 -0.44
N ARG A 152 -11.53 -11.08 -1.16
CA ARG A 152 -11.01 -11.31 -2.51
C ARG A 152 -9.85 -12.30 -2.51
N ASP A 153 -8.93 -12.18 -1.56
CA ASP A 153 -7.79 -13.11 -1.44
C ASP A 153 -8.24 -14.53 -1.11
N VAL A 154 -9.22 -14.67 -0.22
CA VAL A 154 -9.80 -15.99 0.09
C VAL A 154 -10.52 -16.59 -1.12
N ALA A 155 -11.29 -15.79 -1.87
CA ALA A 155 -11.94 -16.23 -3.10
C ALA A 155 -10.90 -16.72 -4.12
N ASN A 156 -9.86 -15.92 -4.37
CA ASN A 156 -8.77 -16.29 -5.28
C ASN A 156 -8.05 -17.57 -4.83
N ALA A 157 -7.84 -17.75 -3.52
CA ALA A 157 -7.23 -18.96 -2.98
C ALA A 157 -8.11 -20.20 -3.18
N ILE A 158 -9.43 -20.07 -3.06
CA ILE A 158 -10.40 -21.15 -3.32
C ILE A 158 -10.38 -21.51 -4.81
N GLU A 159 -10.45 -20.53 -5.70
CA GLU A 159 -10.38 -20.74 -7.15
C GLU A 159 -9.08 -21.44 -7.55
N ALA A 160 -7.94 -20.99 -7.03
CA ALA A 160 -6.65 -21.62 -7.30
C ALA A 160 -6.61 -23.09 -6.84
N VAL A 161 -7.24 -23.44 -5.72
CA VAL A 161 -7.34 -24.82 -5.24
C VAL A 161 -8.22 -25.67 -6.15
N ILE A 162 -9.31 -25.11 -6.67
CA ILE A 162 -10.21 -25.77 -7.62
C ILE A 162 -9.48 -26.03 -8.95
N ASP A 163 -8.80 -25.03 -9.48
CA ASP A 163 -8.11 -25.09 -10.77
C ASP A 163 -6.93 -26.09 -10.77
N ILE A 164 -6.20 -26.18 -9.64
CA ILE A 164 -5.08 -27.13 -9.50
C ILE A 164 -5.57 -28.56 -9.30
N GLY A 165 -6.88 -28.78 -9.10
CA GLY A 165 -7.43 -30.11 -8.89
C GLY A 165 -6.90 -30.78 -7.61
N VAL A 166 -6.45 -30.01 -6.63
CA VAL A 166 -6.04 -30.53 -5.33
C VAL A 166 -7.29 -31.08 -4.64
N ALA A 167 -7.37 -32.41 -4.57
CA ALA A 167 -8.47 -33.07 -3.87
C ALA A 167 -8.58 -32.46 -2.44
N PRO A 168 -9.77 -32.05 -2.02
CA PRO A 168 -9.97 -31.51 -0.69
C PRO A 168 -9.47 -32.51 0.36
N PRO A 169 -8.91 -32.05 1.49
CA PRO A 169 -8.40 -32.93 2.53
C PRO A 169 -9.45 -33.98 2.89
N LYS A 170 -9.06 -35.24 2.98
CA LYS A 170 -9.95 -36.43 3.11
C LYS A 170 -10.97 -36.33 4.25
N ARG A 171 -10.84 -35.40 5.17
CA ARG A 171 -11.84 -35.07 6.21
C ARG A 171 -11.73 -33.57 6.57
N PRO A 172 -12.46 -32.68 5.91
CA PRO A 172 -12.62 -31.32 6.41
C PRO A 172 -13.34 -31.40 7.77
N SER A 173 -12.89 -30.61 8.76
CA SER A 173 -13.67 -30.52 10.00
C SER A 173 -15.04 -29.93 9.66
N ALA A 174 -16.12 -30.44 10.29
CA ALA A 174 -17.48 -29.95 10.07
C ALA A 174 -17.57 -28.40 10.28
N LYS A 175 -16.73 -27.88 11.18
CA LYS A 175 -16.55 -26.47 11.46
C LYS A 175 -16.01 -25.70 10.25
N ARG A 176 -14.99 -26.25 9.56
CA ARG A 176 -14.41 -25.63 8.35
C ARG A 176 -15.39 -25.65 7.18
N THR A 177 -16.15 -26.75 7.01
CA THR A 177 -17.16 -26.86 5.96
C THR A 177 -18.28 -25.84 6.17
N ARG A 178 -18.73 -25.67 7.41
CA ARG A 178 -19.76 -24.68 7.74
C ARG A 178 -19.30 -23.25 7.45
N ARG A 179 -18.06 -22.89 7.81
CA ARG A 179 -17.49 -21.58 7.50
C ARG A 179 -17.38 -21.30 6.01
N ILE A 180 -16.97 -22.30 5.22
CA ILE A 180 -16.91 -22.15 3.76
C ILE A 180 -18.32 -21.89 3.20
N ALA A 181 -19.35 -22.53 3.75
CA ALA A 181 -20.73 -22.28 3.35
C ALA A 181 -21.22 -20.89 3.78
N ASP A 182 -21.02 -20.52 5.04
CA ASP A 182 -21.38 -19.19 5.55
C ASP A 182 -20.69 -18.08 4.73
N PHE A 183 -19.46 -18.32 4.33
CA PHE A 183 -18.65 -17.44 3.49
C PHE A 183 -19.16 -17.33 2.05
N ALA A 184 -19.53 -18.46 1.44
CA ALA A 184 -20.11 -18.46 0.10
C ALA A 184 -21.42 -17.68 0.05
N ASP A 185 -22.23 -17.78 1.11
CA ASP A 185 -23.48 -17.03 1.24
C ASP A 185 -23.22 -15.51 1.42
N GLU A 186 -22.18 -15.13 2.16
CA GLU A 186 -21.77 -13.72 2.32
C GLU A 186 -21.22 -13.14 1.00
N LEU A 187 -20.42 -13.90 0.25
CA LEU A 187 -19.95 -13.51 -1.08
C LEU A 187 -21.10 -13.32 -2.07
N ALA A 188 -22.06 -14.26 -2.06
CA ALA A 188 -23.25 -14.14 -2.92
C ALA A 188 -24.08 -12.89 -2.55
N GLY A 189 -24.21 -12.58 -1.27
CA GLY A 189 -24.87 -11.37 -0.81
C GLY A 189 -24.17 -10.08 -1.26
N MET A 190 -22.83 -10.05 -1.22
CA MET A 190 -22.06 -8.90 -1.71
C MET A 190 -22.14 -8.75 -3.23
N ALA A 191 -22.09 -9.85 -3.98
CA ALA A 191 -22.25 -9.82 -5.43
C ALA A 191 -23.63 -9.26 -5.83
N ALA A 192 -24.69 -9.68 -5.14
CA ALA A 192 -26.04 -9.18 -5.36
C ALA A 192 -26.17 -7.67 -5.05
N LEU A 193 -25.49 -7.17 -4.01
CA LEU A 193 -25.44 -5.73 -3.72
C LEU A 193 -24.70 -4.96 -4.82
N HIS A 194 -23.63 -5.51 -5.33
CA HIS A 194 -22.86 -4.86 -6.41
C HIS A 194 -23.61 -4.82 -7.74
N GLU A 195 -24.42 -5.84 -8.03
CA GLU A 195 -25.32 -5.84 -9.20
C GLU A 195 -26.45 -4.79 -9.06
N LEU A 196 -26.90 -4.53 -7.82
CA LEU A 196 -27.92 -3.50 -7.55
C LEU A 196 -27.35 -2.07 -7.59
N GLU A 197 -26.05 -1.90 -7.37
CA GLU A 197 -25.35 -0.60 -7.43
C GLU A 197 -24.76 -0.31 -8.83
N ALA A 198 -24.78 -1.26 -9.77
CA ALA A 198 -24.38 -1.00 -11.13
C ALA A 198 -25.33 0.05 -11.72
N PRO A 199 -24.84 1.21 -12.20
CA PRO A 199 -25.70 2.18 -12.83
C PRO A 199 -26.42 1.51 -13.99
N PHE A 200 -27.75 1.65 -14.00
CA PHE A 200 -28.53 1.30 -15.17
C PHE A 200 -27.93 2.07 -16.36
N ASP A 201 -27.29 1.38 -17.28
CA ASP A 201 -27.00 1.93 -18.60
C ASP A 201 -28.35 2.27 -19.22
N GLU A 202 -28.76 3.54 -19.10
CA GLU A 202 -29.86 4.05 -19.90
C GLU A 202 -29.47 3.82 -21.35
N PRO A 203 -30.32 3.12 -22.13
CA PRO A 203 -30.06 2.98 -23.53
C PRO A 203 -30.00 4.40 -24.14
N VAL A 204 -28.81 4.73 -24.66
CA VAL A 204 -28.64 5.94 -25.46
C VAL A 204 -29.59 5.78 -26.66
N ASP A 205 -30.70 6.52 -26.65
CA ASP A 205 -31.58 6.66 -27.79
C ASP A 205 -30.78 7.34 -28.91
N ASP A 206 -30.27 6.54 -29.82
CA ASP A 206 -29.49 6.96 -31.00
C ASP A 206 -30.43 7.33 -32.18
N ASP A 207 -31.69 7.71 -31.88
CA ASP A 207 -32.66 8.21 -32.84
C ASP A 207 -32.99 9.69 -32.58
N ALA A 208 -32.11 10.57 -33.04
CA ALA A 208 -32.48 11.96 -33.32
C ALA A 208 -32.16 12.29 -34.80
N PRO A 209 -33.12 12.77 -35.57
CA PRO A 209 -33.06 13.03 -37.02
C PRO A 209 -32.14 14.20 -37.38
#